data_b183b48f7e817c68d61db7887b3a81b2
#
_entry.id   b183b48f7e817c68d61db7887b3a81b2
#
_cell.length_a   1.000
_cell.length_b   1.000
_cell.length_c   1.000
_cell.angle_alpha   90.00
_cell.angle_beta   90.00
_cell.angle_gamma   90.00
#
_symmetry.space_group_name_H-M   'P 1'
#
loop_
_entity.id
_entity.type
_entity.pdbx_description
1 polymer ?
#
loop_
_entity_poly.entity_id
_entity_poly.type
_entity_poly.pdbx_seq_one_letter_code
_entity_poly.pdbx_strand_id
1 'polypeptide(L)'
;LYNGVIEGLRLLNQHYKMYIVSNCQKGYIEIFLNFYKLNDIFLDFECWGNTKKSKSDNIDMVKNRNQLQNPLYIGDTNGDMTAANKANVKFYQLTYGFGDKIDEAISFPTFTDLVKNLIPN
;
A
#
# COMPACT_ATOMS: atom_id res chain seq x y z
N LEU A 1 -13.03 -2.25 6.95
CA LEU A 1 -12.22 -1.10 6.55
C LEU A 1 -12.71 0.18 7.23
N TYR A 2 -11.80 1.13 7.42
CA TYR A 2 -12.15 2.45 7.92
C TYR A 2 -13.04 3.19 6.93
N ASN A 3 -13.86 4.10 7.43
CA ASN A 3 -14.74 4.91 6.60
C ASN A 3 -13.93 5.70 5.56
N GLY A 4 -14.46 5.78 4.35
CA GLY A 4 -13.85 6.54 3.27
C GLY A 4 -12.75 5.81 2.52
N VAL A 5 -12.33 4.60 2.96
CA VAL A 5 -11.22 3.90 2.31
C VAL A 5 -11.61 3.44 0.90
N ILE A 6 -12.79 2.86 0.74
CA ILE A 6 -13.23 2.36 -0.57
C ILE A 6 -13.33 3.51 -1.58
N GLU A 7 -13.98 4.60 -1.18
CA GLU A 7 -14.10 5.77 -2.05
C GLU A 7 -12.73 6.37 -2.37
N GLY A 8 -11.86 6.42 -1.38
CA GLY A 8 -10.49 6.92 -1.57
C GLY A 8 -9.68 6.06 -2.54
N LEU A 9 -9.80 4.74 -2.44
CA LEU A 9 -9.11 3.82 -3.36
C LEU A 9 -9.61 4.01 -4.80
N ARG A 10 -10.92 4.15 -4.98
CA ARG A 10 -11.48 4.38 -6.32
C ARG A 10 -11.03 5.72 -6.89
N LEU A 11 -10.96 6.75 -6.06
CA LEU A 11 -10.50 8.06 -6.47
C LEU A 11 -9.01 8.02 -6.86
N LEU A 12 -8.16 7.37 -6.06
CA LEU A 12 -6.75 7.19 -6.38
C LEU A 12 -6.56 6.42 -7.69
N ASN A 13 -7.40 5.42 -7.94
CA ASN A 13 -7.31 4.60 -9.14
C ASN A 13 -7.53 5.41 -10.43
N GLN A 14 -8.18 6.57 -10.34
CA GLN A 14 -8.33 7.47 -11.49
C GLN A 14 -7.01 8.15 -11.89
N HIS A 15 -6.05 8.20 -10.97
CA HIS A 15 -4.79 8.91 -11.16
C HIS A 15 -3.55 8.02 -11.07
N TYR A 16 -3.66 6.85 -10.42
CA TYR A 16 -2.51 5.97 -10.13
C TYR A 16 -2.85 4.52 -10.41
N LYS A 17 -1.83 3.77 -10.80
CA LYS A 17 -1.90 2.31 -10.83
C LYS A 17 -1.71 1.78 -9.42
N MET A 18 -2.52 0.81 -9.01
CA MET A 18 -2.61 0.35 -7.64
C MET A 18 -2.15 -1.09 -7.50
N TYR A 19 -1.41 -1.36 -6.42
CA TYR A 19 -0.84 -2.67 -6.11
C TYR A 19 -0.95 -2.94 -4.62
N ILE A 20 -0.90 -4.21 -4.22
CA ILE A 20 -0.89 -4.60 -2.79
C ILE A 20 0.32 -5.47 -2.53
N VAL A 21 1.04 -5.16 -1.43
CA VAL A 21 2.04 -6.05 -0.84
C VAL A 21 1.75 -6.17 0.64
N SER A 22 1.61 -7.39 1.13
CA SER A 22 1.22 -7.68 2.50
C SER A 22 1.97 -8.90 3.04
N ASN A 23 2.08 -9.00 4.36
CA ASN A 23 2.66 -10.19 5.01
C ASN A 23 1.64 -11.29 5.27
N CYS A 24 0.46 -11.22 4.69
CA CYS A 24 -0.62 -12.15 4.97
C CYS A 24 -0.40 -13.54 4.38
N GLN A 25 -1.26 -14.47 4.78
CA GLN A 25 -1.29 -15.82 4.26
C GLN A 25 -1.84 -15.86 2.84
N LYS A 26 -1.49 -16.92 2.11
CA LYS A 26 -2.01 -17.16 0.77
C LYS A 26 -3.54 -17.15 0.77
N GLY A 27 -4.12 -16.44 -0.19
CA GLY A 27 -5.57 -16.37 -0.38
C GLY A 27 -6.25 -15.19 0.30
N TYR A 28 -5.64 -14.56 1.30
CA TYR A 28 -6.29 -13.45 2.02
C TYR A 28 -6.47 -12.20 1.17
N ILE A 29 -5.52 -11.89 0.29
CA ILE A 29 -5.68 -10.74 -0.59
C ILE A 29 -6.86 -10.96 -1.54
N GLU A 30 -6.97 -12.15 -2.11
CA GLU A 30 -8.06 -12.50 -3.02
C GLU A 30 -9.42 -12.41 -2.32
N ILE A 31 -9.51 -12.91 -1.08
CA ILE A 31 -10.74 -12.81 -0.28
C ILE A 31 -11.09 -11.34 -0.04
N PHE A 32 -10.12 -10.52 0.35
CA PHE A 32 -10.31 -9.09 0.58
C PHE A 32 -10.83 -8.40 -0.69
N LEU A 33 -10.19 -8.64 -1.83
CA LEU A 33 -10.58 -8.01 -3.09
C LEU A 33 -11.99 -8.42 -3.53
N ASN A 34 -12.33 -9.70 -3.35
CA ASN A 34 -13.67 -10.20 -3.69
C ASN A 34 -14.73 -9.62 -2.77
N PHE A 35 -14.45 -9.60 -1.46
CA PHE A 35 -15.42 -9.11 -0.47
C PHE A 35 -15.79 -7.65 -0.71
N TYR A 36 -14.79 -6.80 -0.99
CA TYR A 36 -14.99 -5.36 -1.19
C TYR A 36 -15.17 -4.98 -2.66
N LYS A 37 -15.19 -5.96 -3.57
CA LYS A 37 -15.38 -5.74 -5.01
C LYS A 37 -14.32 -4.81 -5.58
N LEU A 38 -13.06 -5.07 -5.24
CA LEU A 38 -11.92 -4.23 -5.63
C LEU A 38 -10.99 -4.90 -6.65
N ASN A 39 -11.43 -6.01 -7.26
CA ASN A 39 -10.61 -6.75 -8.23
C ASN A 39 -10.24 -5.92 -9.47
N ASP A 40 -11.06 -4.93 -9.80
CA ASP A 40 -10.82 -4.04 -10.94
C ASP A 40 -9.84 -2.91 -10.65
N ILE A 41 -9.48 -2.71 -9.37
CA ILE A 41 -8.63 -1.59 -8.95
C ILE A 41 -7.16 -1.99 -8.89
N PHE A 42 -6.86 -3.15 -8.31
CA PHE A 42 -5.49 -3.56 -8.06
C PHE A 42 -4.97 -4.43 -9.21
N LEU A 43 -3.90 -3.97 -9.85
CA LEU A 43 -3.35 -4.62 -11.05
C LEU A 43 -2.52 -5.86 -10.74
N ASP A 44 -1.92 -5.90 -9.54
CA ASP A 44 -1.07 -7.00 -9.13
C ASP A 44 -0.92 -6.96 -7.61
N PHE A 45 -0.50 -8.07 -7.04
CA PHE A 45 -0.27 -8.13 -5.60
C PHE A 45 0.69 -9.27 -5.26
N GLU A 46 1.26 -9.20 -4.06
CA GLU A 46 2.07 -10.28 -3.55
C GLU A 46 1.99 -10.32 -2.03
N CYS A 47 2.25 -11.48 -1.46
CA CYS A 47 2.22 -11.66 -0.01
C CYS A 47 3.21 -12.73 0.43
N TRP A 48 3.52 -12.73 1.73
CA TRP A 48 4.40 -13.74 2.30
C TRP A 48 3.87 -15.16 2.04
N GLY A 49 2.57 -15.37 2.15
CA GLY A 49 1.96 -16.70 1.95
C GLY A 49 2.22 -17.28 0.56
N ASN A 50 2.31 -16.42 -0.46
CA ASN A 50 2.60 -16.85 -1.83
C ASN A 50 4.07 -17.13 -2.06
N THR A 51 4.95 -16.28 -1.56
CA THR A 51 6.39 -16.29 -1.94
C THR A 51 7.28 -16.85 -0.86
N LYS A 52 6.85 -16.81 0.42
CA LYS A 52 7.67 -17.11 1.60
C LYS A 52 8.87 -16.17 1.72
N LYS A 53 8.79 -14.99 1.13
CA LYS A 53 9.84 -13.97 1.15
C LYS A 53 9.42 -12.78 1.99
N SER A 54 10.40 -11.94 2.35
CA SER A 54 10.16 -10.73 3.15
C SER A 54 9.28 -9.73 2.40
N LYS A 55 8.73 -8.77 3.15
CA LYS A 55 7.97 -7.68 2.55
C LYS A 55 8.81 -6.87 1.58
N SER A 56 10.07 -6.58 1.91
CA SER A 56 10.95 -5.83 1.01
C SER A 56 11.19 -6.57 -0.31
N ASP A 57 11.38 -7.89 -0.25
CA ASP A 57 11.53 -8.71 -1.45
C ASP A 57 10.26 -8.71 -2.29
N ASN A 58 9.11 -8.77 -1.65
CA ASN A 58 7.83 -8.75 -2.34
C ASN A 58 7.55 -7.37 -2.97
N ILE A 59 7.89 -6.28 -2.29
CA ILE A 59 7.79 -4.94 -2.87
C ILE A 59 8.69 -4.84 -4.11
N ASP A 60 9.91 -5.30 -3.99
CA ASP A 60 10.86 -5.28 -5.10
C ASP A 60 10.36 -6.13 -6.27
N MET A 61 9.79 -7.29 -6.00
CA MET A 61 9.25 -8.19 -7.01
C MET A 61 8.09 -7.54 -7.77
N VAL A 62 7.12 -6.94 -7.08
CA VAL A 62 5.99 -6.27 -7.71
C VAL A 62 6.46 -5.07 -8.52
N LYS A 63 7.40 -4.29 -7.97
CA LYS A 63 7.99 -3.14 -8.66
C LYS A 63 8.63 -3.55 -9.98
N ASN A 64 9.50 -4.57 -9.94
CA ASN A 64 10.25 -5.00 -11.13
C ASN A 64 9.36 -5.71 -12.14
N ARG A 65 8.46 -6.57 -11.66
CA ARG A 65 7.55 -7.34 -12.51
C ARG A 65 6.61 -6.44 -13.30
N ASN A 66 6.24 -5.28 -12.73
CA ASN A 66 5.34 -4.31 -13.36
C ASN A 66 6.06 -3.09 -13.91
N GLN A 67 7.39 -3.06 -13.85
CA GLN A 67 8.23 -1.98 -14.38
C GLN A 67 7.80 -0.60 -13.84
N LEU A 68 7.57 -0.52 -12.52
CA LEU A 68 7.07 0.70 -11.89
C LEU A 68 8.15 1.78 -11.82
N GLN A 69 7.76 3.01 -12.15
CA GLN A 69 8.60 4.20 -12.06
C GLN A 69 8.15 5.01 -10.84
N ASN A 70 9.08 5.29 -9.93
CA ASN A 70 8.84 6.11 -8.75
C ASN A 70 7.61 5.67 -7.93
N PRO A 71 7.49 4.38 -7.58
CA PRO A 71 6.35 3.93 -6.80
C PRO A 71 6.39 4.49 -5.37
N LEU A 72 5.22 4.53 -4.74
CA LEU A 72 5.05 4.94 -3.35
C LEU A 72 4.43 3.78 -2.58
N TYR A 73 5.04 3.40 -1.45
CA TYR A 73 4.48 2.41 -0.55
C TYR A 73 3.80 3.11 0.62
N ILE A 74 2.59 2.70 0.94
CA ILE A 74 1.80 3.27 2.04
C ILE A 74 1.62 2.18 3.09
N GLY A 75 2.01 2.48 4.33
CA GLY A 75 1.89 1.55 5.43
C GLY A 75 1.76 2.28 6.75
N ASP A 76 1.75 1.54 7.86
CA ASP A 76 1.50 2.12 9.18
C ASP A 76 2.64 1.88 10.18
N THR A 77 3.58 1.01 9.91
CA THR A 77 4.60 0.60 10.88
C THR A 77 6.02 0.94 10.46
N ASN A 78 6.95 0.92 11.44
CA ASN A 78 8.39 1.00 11.17
C ASN A 78 8.86 -0.13 10.25
N GLY A 79 8.29 -1.32 10.40
CA GLY A 79 8.62 -2.45 9.53
C GLY A 79 8.26 -2.17 8.07
N ASP A 80 7.12 -1.50 7.85
CA ASP A 80 6.71 -1.10 6.50
C ASP A 80 7.69 -0.10 5.89
N MET A 81 8.11 0.90 6.68
CA MET A 81 9.09 1.89 6.22
C MET A 81 10.44 1.23 5.91
N THR A 82 10.90 0.34 6.78
CA THR A 82 12.15 -0.38 6.57
C THR A 82 12.10 -1.21 5.28
N ALA A 83 10.99 -1.89 5.05
CA ALA A 83 10.80 -2.71 3.84
C ALA A 83 10.81 -1.85 2.58
N ALA A 84 10.12 -0.71 2.60
CA ALA A 84 10.10 0.21 1.47
C ALA A 84 11.50 0.78 1.19
N ASN A 85 12.21 1.18 2.25
CA ASN A 85 13.57 1.70 2.10
C ASN A 85 14.52 0.66 1.50
N LYS A 86 14.43 -0.60 1.93
CA LYS A 86 15.25 -1.67 1.37
C LYS A 86 14.95 -1.91 -0.11
N ALA A 87 13.71 -1.71 -0.52
CA ALA A 87 13.30 -1.87 -1.92
C ALA A 87 13.52 -0.60 -2.74
N ASN A 88 14.08 0.45 -2.15
CA ASN A 88 14.27 1.76 -2.78
C ASN A 88 12.96 2.38 -3.25
N VAL A 89 11.92 2.28 -2.41
CA VAL A 89 10.60 2.80 -2.67
C VAL A 89 10.26 3.88 -1.64
N LYS A 90 9.71 4.99 -2.09
CA LYS A 90 9.26 6.07 -1.22
C LYS A 90 8.16 5.59 -0.29
N PHE A 91 8.12 6.07 0.94
CA PHE A 91 7.18 5.63 1.97
C PHE A 91 6.38 6.78 2.55
N TYR A 92 5.05 6.59 2.66
CA TYR A 92 4.15 7.45 3.44
C TYR A 92 3.49 6.63 4.53
N GLN A 93 3.35 7.21 5.71
CA GLN A 93 2.75 6.54 6.86
C GLN A 93 1.31 6.97 7.07
N LEU A 94 0.43 5.99 7.35
CA LEU A 94 -0.91 6.23 7.88
C LEU A 94 -0.89 5.95 9.38
N THR A 95 -1.26 6.91 10.20
CA THR A 95 -1.28 6.74 11.65
C THR A 95 -2.67 6.42 12.19
N TYR A 96 -3.73 6.70 11.43
CA TYR A 96 -5.12 6.50 11.84
C TYR A 96 -5.49 7.26 13.12
N GLY A 97 -4.73 8.31 13.46
CA GLY A 97 -4.99 9.13 14.63
C GLY A 97 -4.48 8.53 15.93
N PHE A 98 -3.86 7.36 15.90
CA PHE A 98 -3.22 6.75 17.08
C PHE A 98 -1.98 5.99 16.60
N GLY A 99 -1.17 5.57 17.56
CA GLY A 99 0.10 4.93 17.24
C GLY A 99 1.20 5.96 17.06
N ASP A 100 2.41 5.47 16.96
CA ASP A 100 3.59 6.30 16.97
C ASP A 100 3.91 6.82 15.57
N LYS A 101 3.93 8.15 15.44
CA LYS A 101 4.40 8.78 14.22
C LYS A 101 5.89 8.50 14.05
N ILE A 102 6.29 8.07 12.88
CA ILE A 102 7.70 7.87 12.53
C ILE A 102 8.29 9.23 12.14
N ASP A 103 9.30 9.69 12.86
CA ASP A 103 9.84 11.05 12.69
C ASP A 103 10.37 11.30 11.28
N GLU A 104 10.96 10.30 10.63
CA GLU A 104 11.56 10.45 9.30
C GLU A 104 10.53 10.29 8.17
N ALA A 105 9.28 9.97 8.50
CA ALA A 105 8.26 9.69 7.49
C ALA A 105 7.30 10.86 7.31
N ILE A 106 6.85 11.07 6.09
CA ILE A 106 5.68 11.90 5.82
C ILE A 106 4.47 11.07 6.24
N SER A 107 3.63 11.61 7.11
CA SER A 107 2.52 10.86 7.69
C SER A 107 1.20 11.61 7.61
N PHE A 108 0.12 10.84 7.61
CA PHE A 108 -1.24 11.34 7.52
C PHE A 108 -2.11 10.62 8.56
N PRO A 109 -3.00 11.33 9.27
CA PRO A 109 -3.83 10.71 10.30
C PRO A 109 -4.95 9.85 9.73
N THR A 110 -5.41 10.14 8.50
CA THR A 110 -6.48 9.37 7.88
C THR A 110 -6.16 9.08 6.42
N PHE A 111 -6.82 8.06 5.88
CA PHE A 111 -6.69 7.75 4.46
C PHE A 111 -7.23 8.90 3.59
N THR A 112 -8.29 9.58 4.05
CA THR A 112 -8.83 10.74 3.35
C THR A 112 -7.79 11.85 3.20
N ASP A 113 -7.03 12.14 4.26
CA ASP A 113 -5.96 13.15 4.21
C ASP A 113 -4.85 12.74 3.22
N LEU A 114 -4.47 11.48 3.23
CA LEU A 114 -3.50 10.94 2.28
C LEU A 114 -3.98 11.12 0.84
N VAL A 115 -5.23 10.76 0.57
CA VAL A 115 -5.83 10.86 -0.77
C VAL A 115 -5.82 12.31 -1.25
N LYS A 116 -6.21 13.24 -0.39
CA LYS A 116 -6.19 14.68 -0.72
C LYS A 116 -4.80 15.17 -1.10
N ASN A 117 -3.77 14.64 -0.44
CA ASN A 117 -2.39 15.02 -0.75
C ASN A 117 -1.94 14.47 -2.11
N LEU A 118 -2.39 13.27 -2.48
CA LEU A 118 -1.93 12.59 -3.69
C LEU A 118 -2.70 12.96 -4.95
N ILE A 119 -3.90 13.51 -4.81
CA ILE A 119 -4.73 13.85 -5.95
C ILE A 119 -4.38 15.25 -6.44
N PRO A 120 -4.14 15.45 -7.76
CA PRO A 120 -3.89 16.80 -8.32
C PRO A 120 -5.12 17.67 -8.17
N ASN A 121 -4.90 18.93 -7.90
CA ASN A 121 -5.97 19.93 -7.85
C ASN A 121 -6.42 20.30 -9.26
#